data_0daa204f549c7233a12f0625e2a12dc7
#
_entry.id   0daa204f549c7233a12f0625e2a12dc7
#
_cell.length_a   1.000
_cell.length_b   1.000
_cell.length_c   1.000
_cell.angle_alpha   90.00
_cell.angle_beta   90.00
_cell.angle_gamma   90.00
#
_symmetry.space_group_name_H-M   'P 1'
#
loop_
_entity.id
_entity.type
_entity.pdbx_description
1 polymer ?
#
loop_
_entity_poly.entity_id
_entity_poly.type
_entity_poly.pdbx_seq_one_letter_code
_entity_poly.pdbx_strand_id
1 'polypeptide(L)'
;TQGVSSAASDVYKRQLLAGTLESPGETIIYEGRKFKTYRGMGSVEAMEKGSKERYFQSTIKDKNKLVPEGIVGRVPFKGSVVESMFQFVGGLKSGMGYCGAKNIIDLQEKSKFVQITSAGLDESHPHNITITKESPNYTR
;
A
#
# COMPACT_ATOMS: atom_id res chain seq x y z
N THR A 1 -2.20 -21.74 6.22
CA THR A 1 -2.86 -20.74 5.33
C THR A 1 -3.12 -19.39 5.99
N GLN A 2 -3.34 -19.33 7.31
CA GLN A 2 -3.57 -18.06 8.02
C GLN A 2 -2.34 -17.13 8.07
N GLY A 3 -1.14 -17.68 8.16
CA GLY A 3 0.10 -16.88 8.22
C GLY A 3 0.40 -16.07 6.96
N VAL A 4 0.09 -16.60 5.77
CA VAL A 4 0.33 -15.92 4.49
C VAL A 4 -0.65 -14.75 4.29
N SER A 5 -1.92 -14.94 4.66
CA SER A 5 -2.95 -13.88 4.60
C SER A 5 -2.61 -12.71 5.53
N SER A 6 -2.11 -12.98 6.73
CA SER A 6 -1.67 -11.95 7.69
C SER A 6 -0.48 -11.14 7.15
N ALA A 7 0.53 -11.80 6.57
CA ALA A 7 1.70 -11.13 6.00
C ALA A 7 1.32 -10.23 4.81
N ALA A 8 0.49 -10.72 3.89
CA ALA A 8 0.01 -9.93 2.76
C ALA A 8 -0.76 -8.68 3.22
N SER A 9 -1.68 -8.84 4.19
CA SER A 9 -2.43 -7.73 4.77
C SER A 9 -1.50 -6.67 5.41
N ASP A 10 -0.43 -7.09 6.08
CA ASP A 10 0.53 -6.17 6.69
C ASP A 10 1.34 -5.38 5.66
N VAL A 11 1.73 -6.00 4.55
CA VAL A 11 2.38 -5.31 3.43
C VAL A 11 1.47 -4.23 2.83
N TYR A 12 0.20 -4.55 2.57
CA TYR A 12 -0.76 -3.58 2.04
C TYR A 12 -0.97 -2.38 2.97
N LYS A 13 -1.14 -2.60 4.28
CA LYS A 13 -1.29 -1.52 5.26
C LYS A 13 -0.10 -0.57 5.25
N ARG A 14 1.11 -1.09 5.20
CA ARG A 14 2.33 -0.27 5.15
C ARG A 14 2.40 0.57 3.87
N GLN A 15 2.08 -0.01 2.73
CA GLN A 15 2.09 0.70 1.44
C GLN A 15 1.01 1.79 1.37
N LEU A 16 -0.18 1.54 1.91
CA LEU A 16 -1.27 2.51 1.93
C LEU A 16 -0.90 3.79 2.68
N LEU A 17 -0.20 3.67 3.80
CA LEU A 17 0.15 4.80 4.67
C LEU A 17 1.56 5.33 4.44
N ALA A 18 2.42 4.63 3.69
CA ALA A 18 3.80 5.03 3.48
C ALA A 18 3.95 6.40 2.77
N GLY A 19 2.95 6.79 1.96
CA GLY A 19 2.93 8.08 1.26
C GLY A 19 2.40 9.26 2.10
N THR A 20 1.97 9.05 3.33
CA THR A 20 1.41 10.11 4.16
C THR A 20 2.50 11.01 4.76
N LEU A 21 2.11 12.23 5.13
CA LEU A 21 3.01 13.21 5.76
C LEU A 21 3.63 12.64 7.05
N GLU A 22 2.86 11.92 7.84
CA GLU A 22 3.23 11.36 9.15
C GLU A 22 4.11 10.11 9.03
N SER A 23 4.25 9.52 7.85
CA SER A 23 5.13 8.38 7.65
C SER A 23 6.61 8.79 7.83
N PRO A 24 7.48 7.91 8.35
CA PRO A 24 8.86 8.24 8.71
C PRO A 24 9.79 8.47 7.50
N GLY A 25 9.36 8.17 6.27
CA GLY A 25 10.16 8.42 5.07
C GLY A 25 10.33 9.91 4.79
N GLU A 26 11.45 10.29 4.18
CA GLU A 26 11.72 11.66 3.76
C GLU A 26 10.81 12.05 2.59
N THR A 27 10.38 13.31 2.56
CA THR A 27 9.66 13.87 1.41
C THR A 27 10.67 14.37 0.39
N ILE A 28 10.62 13.83 -0.82
CA ILE A 28 11.49 14.21 -1.94
C ILE A 28 10.65 14.74 -3.11
N ILE A 29 11.26 15.59 -3.92
CA ILE A 29 10.69 16.04 -5.20
C ILE A 29 11.43 15.32 -6.32
N TYR A 30 10.67 14.66 -7.19
CA TYR A 30 11.21 13.99 -8.36
C TYR A 30 10.30 14.25 -9.55
N GLU A 31 10.87 14.73 -10.67
CA GLU A 31 10.12 15.11 -11.87
C GLU A 31 8.92 16.04 -11.60
N GLY A 32 9.11 17.02 -10.71
CA GLY A 32 8.08 17.98 -10.33
C GLY A 32 6.96 17.45 -9.43
N ARG A 33 7.04 16.20 -8.98
CA ARG A 33 6.06 15.56 -8.08
C ARG A 33 6.67 15.24 -6.72
N LYS A 34 5.84 15.28 -5.68
CA LYS A 34 6.25 14.90 -4.32
C LYS A 34 6.13 13.40 -4.13
N PHE A 35 7.14 12.81 -3.50
CA PHE A 35 7.19 11.41 -3.10
C PHE A 35 7.68 11.29 -1.65
N LYS A 36 7.39 10.16 -1.02
CA LYS A 36 8.00 9.74 0.23
C LYS A 36 8.97 8.60 -0.05
N THR A 37 10.15 8.66 0.56
CA THR A 37 11.09 7.54 0.51
C THR A 37 10.51 6.35 1.26
N TYR A 38 10.66 5.18 0.70
CA TYR A 38 10.21 3.92 1.27
C TYR A 38 11.35 2.92 1.28
N ARG A 39 11.51 2.23 2.40
CA ARG A 39 12.47 1.12 2.50
C ARG A 39 11.84 -0.04 3.25
N GLY A 40 12.00 -1.24 2.71
CA GLY A 40 11.67 -2.47 3.41
C GLY A 40 12.57 -2.67 4.63
N MET A 41 12.06 -3.29 5.69
CA MET A 41 12.85 -3.54 6.91
C MET A 41 14.04 -4.49 6.68
N GLY A 42 13.97 -5.33 5.64
CA GLY A 42 15.07 -6.20 5.20
C GLY A 42 16.00 -5.55 4.16
N SER A 43 15.90 -4.23 3.91
CA SER A 43 16.87 -3.51 3.08
C SER A 43 18.16 -3.28 3.84
N VAL A 44 19.28 -3.14 3.12
CA VAL A 44 20.61 -2.89 3.73
C VAL A 44 20.54 -1.65 4.63
N GLU A 45 19.94 -0.57 4.15
CA GLU A 45 19.83 0.69 4.87
C GLU A 45 18.98 0.57 6.15
N ALA A 46 17.96 -0.29 6.15
CA ALA A 46 17.16 -0.54 7.35
C ALA A 46 17.91 -1.42 8.34
N MET A 47 18.63 -2.43 7.86
CA MET A 47 19.44 -3.30 8.70
C MET A 47 20.60 -2.56 9.37
N GLU A 48 21.23 -1.62 8.69
CA GLU A 48 22.24 -0.74 9.26
C GLU A 48 21.71 0.12 10.42
N LYS A 49 20.45 0.53 10.36
CA LYS A 49 19.79 1.37 11.39
C LYS A 49 19.10 0.56 12.51
N GLY A 50 19.31 -0.76 12.59
CA GLY A 50 18.88 -1.56 13.74
C GLY A 50 17.93 -2.72 13.48
N SER A 51 17.49 -2.98 12.23
CA SER A 51 16.56 -4.09 11.96
C SER A 51 17.24 -5.46 11.74
N LYS A 52 18.56 -5.57 11.95
CA LYS A 52 19.36 -6.79 11.76
C LYS A 52 18.85 -8.00 12.57
N GLU A 53 18.37 -7.75 13.78
CA GLU A 53 17.90 -8.81 14.69
C GLU A 53 16.72 -9.59 14.10
N ARG A 54 15.81 -8.93 13.39
CA ARG A 54 14.65 -9.57 12.76
C ARG A 54 15.01 -10.53 11.63
N TYR A 55 16.20 -10.37 11.07
CA TYR A 55 16.71 -11.18 9.95
C TYR A 55 17.83 -12.11 10.36
N PHE A 56 17.98 -12.37 11.67
CA PHE A 56 19.04 -13.25 12.23
C PHE A 56 20.45 -12.86 11.82
N GLN A 57 20.70 -11.57 11.54
CA GLN A 57 21.96 -11.04 11.06
C GLN A 57 22.63 -10.10 12.09
N SER A 58 22.23 -10.18 13.36
CA SER A 58 22.74 -9.32 14.44
C SER A 58 24.26 -9.40 14.65
N THR A 59 24.85 -10.57 14.36
CA THR A 59 26.29 -10.82 14.50
C THR A 59 27.13 -10.31 13.34
N ILE A 60 26.50 -9.95 12.22
CA ILE A 60 27.19 -9.49 11.01
C ILE A 60 27.57 -8.01 11.18
N LYS A 61 28.86 -7.73 11.29
CA LYS A 61 29.41 -6.36 11.40
C LYS A 61 29.73 -5.73 10.05
N ASP A 62 30.05 -6.54 9.05
CA ASP A 62 30.42 -6.08 7.71
C ASP A 62 29.17 -5.90 6.86
N LYS A 63 28.97 -4.67 6.34
CA LYS A 63 27.83 -4.30 5.47
C LYS A 63 27.73 -5.15 4.22
N ASN A 64 28.87 -5.50 3.64
CA ASN A 64 28.94 -6.28 2.39
C ASN A 64 28.52 -7.75 2.57
N LYS A 65 28.37 -8.19 3.82
CA LYS A 65 27.93 -9.55 4.16
C LYS A 65 26.45 -9.63 4.55
N LEU A 66 25.74 -8.48 4.61
CA LEU A 66 24.31 -8.46 4.83
C LEU A 66 23.58 -8.98 3.59
N VAL A 67 22.64 -9.89 3.80
CA VAL A 67 21.78 -10.42 2.74
C VAL A 67 20.48 -9.61 2.72
N PRO A 68 20.28 -8.71 1.74
CA PRO A 68 19.07 -7.92 1.68
C PRO A 68 17.88 -8.74 1.17
N GLU A 69 16.76 -8.64 1.87
CA GLU A 69 15.47 -9.21 1.46
C GLU A 69 14.43 -8.12 1.18
N GLY A 70 14.77 -6.88 1.45
CA GLY A 70 13.89 -5.72 1.31
C GLY A 70 14.34 -4.76 0.23
N ILE A 71 13.36 -4.12 -0.40
CA ILE A 71 13.58 -3.09 -1.42
C ILE A 71 13.64 -1.70 -0.82
N VAL A 72 14.32 -0.79 -1.52
CA VAL A 72 14.28 0.65 -1.31
C VAL A 72 13.62 1.29 -2.52
N GLY A 73 12.74 2.23 -2.29
CA GLY A 73 12.00 2.89 -3.36
C GLY A 73 11.34 4.19 -2.89
N ARG A 74 10.42 4.66 -3.67
CA ARG A 74 9.60 5.84 -3.36
C ARG A 74 8.13 5.55 -3.64
N VAL A 75 7.25 6.17 -2.86
CA VAL A 75 5.81 6.11 -3.06
C VAL A 75 5.26 7.53 -3.27
N PRO A 76 4.21 7.73 -4.06
CA PRO A 76 3.59 9.04 -4.23
C PRO A 76 3.19 9.64 -2.88
N PHE A 77 3.41 10.94 -2.72
CA PHE A 77 2.96 11.68 -1.55
C PHE A 77 1.43 11.81 -1.57
N LYS A 78 0.77 11.47 -0.47
CA LYS A 78 -0.70 11.39 -0.36
C LYS A 78 -1.32 12.45 0.56
N GLY A 79 -0.54 13.41 1.08
CA GLY A 79 -1.03 14.37 2.07
C GLY A 79 -1.06 13.80 3.47
N SER A 80 -1.98 14.27 4.31
CA SER A 80 -2.11 13.81 5.70
C SER A 80 -2.74 12.42 5.80
N VAL A 81 -2.43 11.70 6.88
CA VAL A 81 -3.09 10.43 7.19
C VAL A 81 -4.61 10.61 7.39
N VAL A 82 -5.04 11.75 7.92
CA VAL A 82 -6.45 12.05 8.14
C VAL A 82 -7.22 12.08 6.81
N GLU A 83 -6.68 12.76 5.80
CA GLU A 83 -7.27 12.80 4.45
C GLU A 83 -7.31 11.40 3.83
N SER A 84 -6.23 10.63 3.94
CA SER A 84 -6.18 9.26 3.45
C SER A 84 -7.22 8.36 4.13
N MET A 85 -7.36 8.45 5.46
CA MET A 85 -8.33 7.68 6.22
C MET A 85 -9.77 8.08 5.89
N PHE A 86 -10.03 9.38 5.68
CA PHE A 86 -11.35 9.84 5.23
C PHE A 86 -11.74 9.21 3.89
N GLN A 87 -10.81 9.17 2.93
CA GLN A 87 -11.04 8.54 1.62
C GLN A 87 -11.28 7.02 1.76
N PHE A 88 -10.50 6.32 2.59
CA PHE A 88 -10.70 4.88 2.80
C PHE A 88 -12.05 4.55 3.43
N VAL A 89 -12.45 5.32 4.45
CA VAL A 89 -13.76 5.15 5.10
C VAL A 89 -14.89 5.45 4.11
N GLY A 90 -14.74 6.49 3.29
CA GLY A 90 -15.68 6.81 2.22
C GLY A 90 -15.81 5.68 1.21
N GLY A 91 -14.68 5.15 0.73
CA GLY A 91 -14.65 4.01 -0.19
C GLY A 91 -15.28 2.75 0.40
N LEU A 92 -15.00 2.45 1.69
CA LEU A 92 -15.62 1.33 2.38
C LEU A 92 -17.14 1.48 2.46
N LYS A 93 -17.63 2.65 2.85
CA LYS A 93 -19.07 2.92 2.92
C LYS A 93 -19.76 2.77 1.55
N SER A 94 -19.12 3.27 0.50
CA SER A 94 -19.62 3.10 -0.87
C SER A 94 -19.67 1.62 -1.27
N GLY A 95 -18.59 0.87 -1.01
CA GLY A 95 -18.55 -0.57 -1.27
C GLY A 95 -19.62 -1.35 -0.50
N MET A 96 -19.82 -1.01 0.79
CA MET A 96 -20.93 -1.58 1.58
C MET A 96 -22.28 -1.29 0.96
N GLY A 97 -22.50 -0.06 0.45
CA GLY A 97 -23.72 0.31 -0.26
C GLY A 97 -23.96 -0.53 -1.51
N TYR A 98 -22.93 -0.72 -2.34
CA TYR A 98 -23.02 -1.56 -3.54
C TYR A 98 -23.30 -3.04 -3.21
N CYS A 99 -22.77 -3.55 -2.11
CA CYS A 99 -23.01 -4.92 -1.67
C CYS A 99 -24.32 -5.09 -0.86
N GLY A 100 -25.07 -4.02 -0.59
CA GLY A 100 -26.26 -4.06 0.26
C GLY A 100 -25.96 -4.42 1.72
N ALA A 101 -24.74 -4.19 2.19
CA ALA A 101 -24.28 -4.53 3.53
C ALA A 101 -24.56 -3.37 4.50
N LYS A 102 -25.22 -3.67 5.64
CA LYS A 102 -25.56 -2.67 6.67
C LYS A 102 -24.40 -2.39 7.63
N ASN A 103 -23.52 -3.36 7.80
CA ASN A 103 -22.37 -3.31 8.68
C ASN A 103 -21.24 -4.19 8.11
N ILE A 104 -20.07 -4.18 8.76
CA ILE A 104 -18.89 -4.94 8.30
C ILE A 104 -19.12 -6.44 8.35
N ILE A 105 -19.86 -6.95 9.33
CA ILE A 105 -20.19 -8.38 9.44
C ILE A 105 -21.04 -8.80 8.26
N ASP A 106 -22.08 -8.04 7.94
CA ASP A 106 -22.92 -8.26 6.74
C ASP A 106 -22.06 -8.25 5.47
N LEU A 107 -21.09 -7.33 5.35
CA LEU A 107 -20.19 -7.28 4.21
C LEU A 107 -19.36 -8.56 4.09
N GLN A 108 -18.82 -9.07 5.19
CA GLN A 108 -18.01 -10.29 5.20
C GLN A 108 -18.83 -11.55 4.89
N GLU A 109 -20.06 -11.62 5.37
CA GLU A 109 -20.92 -12.80 5.22
C GLU A 109 -21.69 -12.84 3.89
N LYS A 110 -22.14 -11.68 3.39
CA LYS A 110 -23.02 -11.59 2.22
C LYS A 110 -22.29 -11.32 0.91
N SER A 111 -21.08 -10.75 0.98
CA SER A 111 -20.29 -10.45 -0.23
C SER A 111 -19.88 -11.73 -0.94
N LYS A 112 -19.93 -11.70 -2.26
CA LYS A 112 -19.44 -12.79 -3.11
C LYS A 112 -18.35 -12.27 -4.02
N PHE A 113 -17.23 -12.99 -4.10
CA PHE A 113 -16.19 -12.71 -5.08
C PHE A 113 -16.58 -13.28 -6.43
N VAL A 114 -16.37 -12.49 -7.47
CA VAL A 114 -16.60 -12.90 -8.86
C VAL A 114 -15.26 -12.87 -9.57
N GLN A 115 -14.94 -13.95 -10.27
CA GLN A 115 -13.77 -13.99 -11.15
C GLN A 115 -14.12 -13.29 -12.46
N ILE A 116 -13.29 -12.33 -12.85
CA ILE A 116 -13.44 -11.59 -14.11
C ILE A 116 -12.24 -11.84 -15.02
N THR A 117 -12.42 -11.67 -16.33
CA THR A 117 -11.33 -11.70 -17.32
C THR A 117 -10.60 -10.35 -17.36
N SER A 118 -9.41 -10.31 -17.95
CA SER A 118 -8.71 -9.03 -18.21
C SER A 118 -9.54 -8.09 -19.05
N ALA A 119 -10.23 -8.59 -20.07
CA ALA A 119 -11.14 -7.79 -20.89
C ALA A 119 -12.31 -7.20 -20.07
N GLY A 120 -12.90 -7.99 -19.16
CA GLY A 120 -13.94 -7.51 -18.26
C GLY A 120 -13.42 -6.45 -17.28
N LEU A 121 -12.16 -6.55 -16.86
CA LEU A 121 -11.52 -5.53 -16.03
C LEU A 121 -11.33 -4.24 -16.83
N ASP A 122 -10.83 -4.29 -18.06
CA ASP A 122 -10.66 -3.13 -18.92
C ASP A 122 -11.99 -2.44 -19.22
N GLU A 123 -13.05 -3.20 -19.48
CA GLU A 123 -14.41 -2.66 -19.68
C GLU A 123 -15.01 -2.03 -18.42
N SER A 124 -14.59 -2.45 -17.23
CA SER A 124 -15.05 -1.86 -15.97
C SER A 124 -14.40 -0.52 -15.64
N HIS A 125 -13.36 -0.14 -16.37
CA HIS A 125 -12.68 1.15 -16.25
C HIS A 125 -13.03 2.08 -17.43
N PRO A 126 -12.87 3.40 -17.28
CA PRO A 126 -12.97 4.32 -18.41
C PRO A 126 -11.93 3.96 -19.49
N HIS A 127 -12.38 3.48 -20.65
CA HIS A 127 -11.48 2.95 -21.69
C HIS A 127 -11.46 3.77 -22.98
N ASN A 128 -12.48 4.56 -23.27
CA ASN A 128 -12.58 5.36 -24.50
C ASN A 128 -12.43 6.87 -24.26
N ILE A 129 -11.80 7.26 -23.14
CA ILE A 129 -11.56 8.67 -22.80
C ILE A 129 -10.13 8.89 -22.34
N THR A 130 -9.63 10.11 -22.54
CA THR A 130 -8.39 10.55 -21.91
C THR A 130 -8.73 11.19 -20.57
N ILE A 131 -8.28 10.59 -19.47
CA ILE A 131 -8.50 11.12 -18.13
C ILE A 131 -7.61 12.34 -17.95
N THR A 132 -8.21 13.51 -17.77
CA THR A 132 -7.52 14.79 -17.51
C THR A 132 -7.37 15.10 -16.03
N LYS A 133 -8.25 14.51 -15.18
CA LYS A 133 -8.22 14.64 -13.72
C LYS A 133 -8.67 13.32 -13.10
N GLU A 134 -7.78 12.69 -12.38
CA GLU A 134 -8.09 11.46 -11.63
C GLU A 134 -8.76 11.78 -10.30
N SER A 135 -9.64 10.89 -9.84
CA SER A 135 -10.14 10.95 -8.47
C SER A 135 -9.05 10.45 -7.50
N PRO A 136 -9.03 10.91 -6.22
CA PRO A 136 -8.00 10.52 -5.26
C PRO A 136 -7.85 9.01 -5.03
N ASN A 137 -8.91 8.25 -5.27
CA ASN A 137 -8.96 6.80 -5.06
C ASN A 137 -8.91 5.99 -6.36
N TYR A 138 -8.74 6.66 -7.51
CA TYR A 138 -8.62 5.98 -8.79
C TYR A 138 -7.15 5.68 -9.07
N THR A 139 -6.81 4.40 -9.17
CA THR A 139 -5.51 3.91 -9.64
C THR A 139 -5.75 2.82 -10.67
N ARG A 140 -5.11 2.94 -11.81
CA ARG A 140 -5.10 1.93 -12.87
C ARG A 140 -3.86 1.07 -12.80
#